data_389a3bffa75d5c86e69a2c76a08bd4ed
#
_entry.id   389a3bffa75d5c86e69a2c76a08bd4ed
#
_cell.length_a   1.000
_cell.length_b   1.000
_cell.length_c   1.000
_cell.angle_alpha   90.00
_cell.angle_beta   90.00
_cell.angle_gamma   90.00
#
_symmetry.space_group_name_H-M   'P 1'
#
loop_
_entity.id
_entity.type
_entity.pdbx_description
1 polymer ?
#
loop_
_entity_poly.entity_id
_entity_poly.type
_entity_poly.pdbx_seq_one_letter_code
_entity_poly.pdbx_strand_id
1 'polypeptide(L)'
;MIDLYTAATPNGHKVSIALEELGLPYSLRVLDLSANEQKEPWFLAINPNGRIPAIVDHDEGDFAVFESGAILIYLAEKTGRLMPQDAKGRSRVLQWLMFQMGGIGPMMGQANVFYRYFPQKIQPAIDRSEERRVGKECRSRWS
;
A
#
# COMPACT_ATOMS: atom_id res chain seq x y z
N MET A 1 -1.60 -3.39 -20.80
CA MET A 1 -2.76 -3.47 -19.87
C MET A 1 -2.28 -4.02 -18.52
N ILE A 2 -2.84 -3.55 -17.42
CA ILE A 2 -2.41 -3.91 -16.06
C ILE A 2 -3.45 -4.81 -15.40
N ASP A 3 -3.04 -5.91 -14.80
CA ASP A 3 -3.87 -6.67 -13.86
C ASP A 3 -3.60 -6.16 -12.44
N LEU A 4 -4.65 -5.75 -11.73
CA LEU A 4 -4.58 -5.35 -10.32
C LEU A 4 -5.13 -6.45 -9.42
N TYR A 5 -4.28 -7.04 -8.61
CA TYR A 5 -4.62 -8.03 -7.58
C TYR A 5 -4.80 -7.31 -6.25
N THR A 6 -6.01 -7.29 -5.71
CA THR A 6 -6.32 -6.47 -4.53
C THR A 6 -7.48 -7.03 -3.70
N ALA A 7 -7.80 -6.36 -2.61
CA ALA A 7 -9.00 -6.54 -1.80
C ALA A 7 -9.43 -5.18 -1.24
N ALA A 8 -10.66 -5.07 -0.71
CA ALA A 8 -11.21 -3.85 -0.14
C ALA A 8 -10.52 -3.47 1.18
N THR A 9 -9.29 -2.98 1.07
CA THR A 9 -8.44 -2.55 2.18
C THR A 9 -7.80 -1.20 1.88
N PRO A 10 -7.36 -0.45 2.92
CA PRO A 10 -6.67 0.83 2.70
C PRO A 10 -5.44 0.73 1.78
N ASN A 11 -4.72 -0.40 1.81
CA ASN A 11 -3.56 -0.60 0.92
C ASN A 11 -3.99 -0.87 -0.52
N GLY A 12 -5.06 -1.66 -0.72
CA GLY A 12 -5.62 -1.92 -2.03
C GLY A 12 -6.14 -0.65 -2.70
N HIS A 13 -6.87 0.17 -1.94
CA HIS A 13 -7.44 1.43 -2.44
C HIS A 13 -6.39 2.43 -2.93
N LYS A 14 -5.18 2.45 -2.37
CA LYS A 14 -4.11 3.33 -2.88
C LYS A 14 -3.83 3.09 -4.36
N VAL A 15 -3.76 1.83 -4.76
CA VAL A 15 -3.41 1.46 -6.14
C VAL A 15 -4.57 1.67 -7.08
N SER A 16 -5.80 1.27 -6.70
CA SER A 16 -6.98 1.54 -7.55
C SER A 16 -7.19 3.03 -7.77
N ILE A 17 -7.05 3.87 -6.71
CA ILE A 17 -7.12 5.33 -6.85
C ILE A 17 -6.06 5.85 -7.82
N ALA A 18 -4.81 5.37 -7.70
CA ALA A 18 -3.74 5.81 -8.59
C ALA A 18 -3.99 5.45 -10.06
N LEU A 19 -4.49 4.24 -10.32
CA LEU A 19 -4.84 3.79 -11.67
C LEU A 19 -5.97 4.66 -12.28
N GLU A 20 -7.01 4.95 -11.49
CA GLU A 20 -8.12 5.82 -11.90
C GLU A 20 -7.63 7.27 -12.17
N GLU A 21 -6.85 7.85 -11.26
CA GLU A 21 -6.30 9.21 -11.43
C GLU A 21 -5.35 9.33 -12.63
N LEU A 22 -4.64 8.26 -12.96
CA LEU A 22 -3.77 8.21 -14.13
C LEU A 22 -4.53 7.90 -15.42
N GLY A 23 -5.77 7.42 -15.33
CA GLY A 23 -6.57 6.99 -16.48
C GLY A 23 -5.99 5.74 -17.15
N LEU A 24 -5.32 4.87 -16.40
CA LEU A 24 -4.74 3.65 -16.91
C LEU A 24 -5.78 2.52 -16.95
N PRO A 25 -5.97 1.85 -18.09
CA PRO A 25 -6.85 0.69 -18.16
C PRO A 25 -6.27 -0.48 -17.36
N TYR A 26 -7.11 -1.12 -16.55
CA TYR A 26 -6.71 -2.27 -15.76
C TYR A 26 -7.83 -3.30 -15.62
N SER A 27 -7.45 -4.57 -15.41
CA SER A 27 -8.35 -5.65 -15.01
C SER A 27 -8.29 -5.83 -13.50
N LEU A 28 -9.44 -5.85 -12.85
CA LEU A 28 -9.53 -6.03 -11.40
C LEU A 28 -9.62 -7.51 -11.04
N ARG A 29 -8.71 -7.98 -10.18
CA ARG A 29 -8.69 -9.30 -9.57
C ARG A 29 -8.84 -9.18 -8.06
N VAL A 30 -10.06 -9.35 -7.55
CA VAL A 30 -10.34 -9.30 -6.12
C VAL A 30 -10.00 -10.65 -5.50
N LEU A 31 -9.12 -10.66 -4.48
CA LEU A 31 -8.74 -11.85 -3.73
C LEU A 31 -9.59 -12.00 -2.47
N ASP A 32 -10.01 -13.23 -2.19
CA ASP A 32 -10.63 -13.57 -0.90
C ASP A 32 -9.53 -13.81 0.16
N LEU A 33 -9.30 -12.79 0.98
CA LEU A 33 -8.32 -12.87 2.06
C LEU A 33 -8.76 -13.84 3.18
N SER A 34 -10.06 -14.11 3.32
CA SER A 34 -10.57 -15.07 4.30
C SER A 34 -10.31 -16.51 3.91
N ALA A 35 -10.26 -16.79 2.60
CA ALA A 35 -9.84 -18.05 2.03
C ALA A 35 -8.31 -18.21 1.90
N ASN A 36 -7.53 -17.18 2.29
CA ASN A 36 -6.09 -17.14 2.13
C ASN A 36 -5.60 -17.22 0.67
N GLU A 37 -6.37 -16.76 -0.30
CA GLU A 37 -5.97 -16.75 -1.71
C GLU A 37 -4.63 -16.06 -1.97
N GLN A 38 -4.29 -15.06 -1.15
CA GLN A 38 -2.98 -14.38 -1.22
C GLN A 38 -1.80 -15.27 -0.81
N LYS A 39 -2.05 -16.49 -0.34
CA LYS A 39 -1.03 -17.49 0.01
C LYS A 39 -0.97 -18.66 -0.98
N GLU A 40 -1.84 -18.65 -1.98
CA GLU A 40 -1.84 -19.66 -3.03
C GLU A 40 -0.57 -19.58 -3.90
N PRO A 41 -0.02 -20.71 -4.37
CA PRO A 41 1.23 -20.74 -5.14
C PRO A 41 1.25 -19.80 -6.36
N TRP A 42 0.12 -19.69 -7.06
CA TRP A 42 0.00 -18.82 -8.22
C TRP A 42 0.18 -17.33 -7.86
N PHE A 43 -0.37 -16.90 -6.71
CA PHE A 43 -0.21 -15.52 -6.27
C PHE A 43 1.16 -15.27 -5.66
N LEU A 44 1.74 -16.25 -4.97
CA LEU A 44 3.12 -16.16 -4.45
C LEU A 44 4.15 -16.03 -5.56
N ALA A 45 3.87 -16.52 -6.76
CA ALA A 45 4.72 -16.29 -7.94
C ALA A 45 4.70 -14.82 -8.39
N ILE A 46 3.60 -14.08 -8.15
CA ILE A 46 3.48 -12.65 -8.44
C ILE A 46 4.06 -11.82 -7.28
N ASN A 47 3.70 -12.18 -6.06
CA ASN A 47 4.14 -11.51 -4.84
C ASN A 47 4.61 -12.52 -3.78
N PRO A 48 5.92 -12.75 -3.65
CA PRO A 48 6.47 -13.71 -2.68
C PRO A 48 6.12 -13.40 -1.22
N ASN A 49 5.79 -12.14 -0.89
CA ASN A 49 5.33 -11.75 0.44
C ASN A 49 3.90 -12.26 0.72
N GLY A 50 3.13 -12.61 -0.31
CA GLY A 50 1.77 -13.11 -0.19
C GLY A 50 0.85 -12.10 0.48
N ARG A 51 0.87 -10.85 0.01
CA ARG A 51 0.01 -9.75 0.45
C ARG A 51 -0.52 -8.97 -0.74
N ILE A 52 -1.67 -8.35 -0.58
CA ILE A 52 -2.22 -7.40 -1.54
C ILE A 52 -1.81 -5.96 -1.15
N PRO A 53 -1.78 -5.02 -2.10
CA PRO A 53 -1.96 -5.19 -3.54
C PRO A 53 -0.71 -5.69 -4.26
N ALA A 54 -0.91 -6.21 -5.45
CA ALA A 54 0.13 -6.46 -6.45
C ALA A 54 -0.43 -6.10 -7.83
N ILE A 55 0.44 -5.79 -8.78
CA ILE A 55 0.07 -5.61 -10.19
C ILE A 55 0.94 -6.47 -11.08
N VAL A 56 0.41 -6.80 -12.27
CA VAL A 56 1.18 -7.35 -13.39
C VAL A 56 0.98 -6.43 -14.59
N ASP A 57 2.05 -5.87 -15.09
CA ASP A 57 2.02 -5.01 -16.27
C ASP A 57 2.39 -5.82 -17.52
N HIS A 58 1.38 -6.14 -18.32
CA HIS A 58 1.54 -6.93 -19.54
C HIS A 58 2.25 -6.18 -20.66
N ASP A 59 2.22 -4.85 -20.66
CA ASP A 59 2.90 -4.04 -21.67
C ASP A 59 4.43 -4.00 -21.44
N GLU A 60 4.88 -4.45 -20.25
CA GLU A 60 6.29 -4.54 -19.85
C GLU A 60 6.74 -6.01 -19.68
N GLY A 61 6.16 -6.92 -20.46
CA GLY A 61 6.55 -8.35 -20.47
C GLY A 61 6.11 -9.07 -19.18
N ASP A 62 4.88 -8.86 -18.75
CA ASP A 62 4.29 -9.45 -17.55
C ASP A 62 5.06 -9.08 -16.25
N PHE A 63 5.52 -7.84 -16.20
CA PHE A 63 6.30 -7.36 -15.06
C PHE A 63 5.44 -7.23 -13.80
N ALA A 64 5.78 -8.04 -12.80
CA ALA A 64 5.09 -8.03 -11.52
C ALA A 64 5.68 -6.97 -10.56
N VAL A 65 4.81 -6.16 -9.96
CA VAL A 65 5.20 -5.20 -8.93
C VAL A 65 4.31 -5.38 -7.70
N PHE A 66 4.93 -5.50 -6.55
CA PHE A 66 4.24 -5.59 -5.26
C PHE A 66 4.73 -4.50 -4.30
N GLU A 67 4.09 -4.36 -3.14
CA GLU A 67 4.14 -3.23 -2.21
C GLU A 67 3.42 -2.00 -2.75
N SER A 68 2.38 -1.54 -2.04
CA SER A 68 1.55 -0.43 -2.52
C SER A 68 2.35 0.85 -2.79
N GLY A 69 3.38 1.14 -1.99
CA GLY A 69 4.25 2.29 -2.22
C GLY A 69 5.14 2.15 -3.46
N ALA A 70 5.67 0.96 -3.71
CA ALA A 70 6.46 0.67 -4.92
C ALA A 70 5.60 0.72 -6.17
N ILE A 71 4.37 0.22 -6.12
CA ILE A 71 3.41 0.31 -7.22
C ILE A 71 3.10 1.76 -7.56
N LEU A 72 2.88 2.63 -6.54
CA LEU A 72 2.65 4.06 -6.78
C LEU A 72 3.83 4.73 -7.47
N ILE A 73 5.06 4.40 -7.07
CA ILE A 73 6.29 4.91 -7.72
C ILE A 73 6.35 4.43 -9.17
N TYR A 74 6.18 3.13 -9.39
CA TYR A 74 6.20 2.53 -10.73
C TYR A 74 5.19 3.18 -11.68
N LEU A 75 3.93 3.32 -11.25
CA LEU A 75 2.89 3.94 -12.06
C LEU A 75 3.18 5.42 -12.36
N ALA A 76 3.74 6.15 -11.39
CA ALA A 76 4.14 7.53 -11.57
C ALA A 76 5.31 7.67 -12.57
N GLU A 77 6.30 6.79 -12.51
CA GLU A 77 7.43 6.75 -13.44
C GLU A 77 6.98 6.34 -14.85
N LYS A 78 6.14 5.32 -14.98
CA LYS A 78 5.58 4.86 -16.25
C LYS A 78 4.81 5.97 -16.98
N THR A 79 4.09 6.80 -16.24
CA THR A 79 3.22 7.83 -16.84
C THR A 79 3.83 9.22 -16.85
N GLY A 80 4.90 9.46 -16.12
CA GLY A 80 5.47 10.80 -15.91
C GLY A 80 4.55 11.74 -15.11
N ARG A 81 3.54 11.20 -14.40
CA ARG A 81 2.54 11.95 -13.65
C ARG A 81 2.61 11.61 -12.16
N LEU A 82 1.95 12.39 -11.32
CA LEU A 82 1.88 12.24 -9.84
C LEU A 82 3.21 12.40 -9.10
N MET A 83 4.34 12.42 -9.80
CA MET A 83 5.66 12.61 -9.21
C MET A 83 6.44 13.66 -9.98
N PRO A 84 6.93 14.73 -9.32
CA PRO A 84 7.81 15.71 -9.96
C PRO A 84 9.07 15.05 -10.53
N GLN A 85 9.54 15.58 -11.67
CA GLN A 85 10.74 15.05 -12.33
C GLN A 85 12.04 15.63 -11.75
N ASP A 86 11.96 16.82 -11.12
CA ASP A 86 13.13 17.42 -10.47
C ASP A 86 13.48 16.69 -9.16
N ALA A 87 14.77 16.70 -8.83
CA ALA A 87 15.30 15.94 -7.69
C ALA A 87 14.70 16.37 -6.34
N LYS A 88 14.41 17.66 -6.16
CA LYS A 88 13.87 18.18 -4.90
C LYS A 88 12.39 17.81 -4.76
N GLY A 89 11.60 17.98 -5.81
CA GLY A 89 10.18 17.61 -5.83
C GLY A 89 10.02 16.10 -5.63
N ARG A 90 10.80 15.30 -6.38
CA ARG A 90 10.82 13.84 -6.23
C ARG A 90 11.18 13.42 -4.80
N SER A 91 12.22 14.02 -4.21
CA SER A 91 12.63 13.72 -2.84
C SER A 91 11.51 14.03 -1.82
N ARG A 92 10.80 15.15 -1.98
CA ARG A 92 9.66 15.48 -1.11
C ARG A 92 8.53 14.42 -1.17
N VAL A 93 8.18 13.98 -2.36
CA VAL A 93 7.17 12.92 -2.54
C VAL A 93 7.63 11.63 -1.86
N LEU A 94 8.88 11.21 -2.09
CA LEU A 94 9.43 10.00 -1.48
C LEU A 94 9.48 10.08 0.05
N GLN A 95 9.82 11.24 0.64
CA GLN A 95 9.81 11.43 2.09
C GLN A 95 8.41 11.15 2.68
N TRP A 96 7.36 11.72 2.09
CA TRP A 96 6.00 11.50 2.57
C TRP A 96 5.51 10.07 2.30
N LEU A 97 5.88 9.51 1.15
CA LEU A 97 5.54 8.13 0.83
C LEU A 97 6.20 7.16 1.82
N MET A 98 7.49 7.32 2.10
CA MET A 98 8.21 6.48 3.07
C MET A 98 7.69 6.69 4.50
N PHE A 99 7.32 7.91 4.88
CA PHE A 99 6.66 8.18 6.15
C PHE A 99 5.34 7.41 6.28
N GLN A 100 4.53 7.38 5.22
CA GLN A 100 3.30 6.60 5.20
C GLN A 100 3.59 5.08 5.27
N MET A 101 4.52 4.59 4.45
CA MET A 101 4.82 3.16 4.32
C MET A 101 5.55 2.58 5.54
N GLY A 102 6.46 3.33 6.15
CA GLY A 102 7.24 2.89 7.31
C GLY A 102 6.63 3.24 8.66
N GLY A 103 5.78 4.25 8.71
CA GLY A 103 5.22 4.77 9.96
C GLY A 103 3.71 4.57 10.08
N ILE A 104 2.93 5.30 9.28
CA ILE A 104 1.47 5.35 9.45
C ILE A 104 0.82 4.00 9.12
N GLY A 105 1.14 3.43 7.96
CA GLY A 105 0.51 2.19 7.47
C GLY A 105 0.71 1.02 8.43
N PRO A 106 1.94 0.67 8.82
CA PRO A 106 2.20 -0.41 9.76
C PRO A 106 1.54 -0.22 11.12
N MET A 107 1.58 1.00 11.67
CA MET A 107 0.99 1.27 12.99
C MET A 107 -0.53 1.20 12.97
N MET A 108 -1.17 1.71 11.91
CA MET A 108 -2.62 1.53 11.73
C MET A 108 -3.00 0.06 11.55
N GLY A 109 -2.19 -0.71 10.84
CA GLY A 109 -2.37 -2.15 10.69
C GLY A 109 -2.31 -2.87 12.04
N GLN A 110 -1.31 -2.57 12.85
CA GLN A 110 -1.18 -3.14 14.20
C GLN A 110 -2.33 -2.72 15.12
N ALA A 111 -2.73 -1.45 15.09
CA ALA A 111 -3.89 -0.99 15.85
C ALA A 111 -5.14 -1.80 15.51
N ASN A 112 -5.41 -2.04 14.22
CA ASN A 112 -6.53 -2.87 13.78
C ASN A 112 -6.42 -4.32 14.29
N VAL A 113 -5.21 -4.91 14.25
CA VAL A 113 -4.99 -6.27 14.74
C VAL A 113 -5.30 -6.36 16.22
N PHE A 114 -4.71 -5.53 17.06
CA PHE A 114 -4.92 -5.59 18.50
C PHE A 114 -6.33 -5.18 18.94
N TYR A 115 -6.97 -4.28 18.21
CA TYR A 115 -8.32 -3.83 18.54
C TYR A 115 -9.42 -4.79 18.07
N ARG A 116 -9.27 -5.40 16.87
CA ARG A 116 -10.34 -6.17 16.21
C ARG A 116 -10.13 -7.67 16.17
N TYR A 117 -8.89 -8.11 15.93
CA TYR A 117 -8.61 -9.49 15.57
C TYR A 117 -7.87 -10.28 16.65
N PHE A 118 -7.16 -9.60 17.55
CA PHE A 118 -6.45 -10.30 18.62
C PHE A 118 -7.43 -10.82 19.67
N PRO A 119 -7.29 -12.09 20.12
CA PRO A 119 -8.26 -12.72 21.05
C PRO A 119 -8.36 -12.02 22.40
N GLN A 120 -7.26 -11.41 22.84
CA GLN A 120 -7.19 -10.68 24.11
C GLN A 120 -6.93 -9.19 23.84
N LYS A 121 -7.67 -8.31 24.52
CA LYS A 121 -7.40 -6.87 24.46
C LYS A 121 -6.15 -6.54 25.28
N ILE A 122 -5.07 -6.21 24.58
CA ILE A 122 -3.81 -5.76 25.18
C ILE A 122 -3.79 -4.23 25.09
N GLN A 123 -4.38 -3.57 26.11
CA GLN A 123 -4.54 -2.13 26.09
C GLN A 123 -3.24 -1.35 25.83
N PRO A 124 -2.08 -1.68 26.45
CA PRO A 124 -0.83 -0.98 26.15
C PRO A 124 -0.39 -1.07 24.67
N ALA A 125 -0.68 -2.18 23.98
CA ALA A 125 -0.38 -2.33 22.56
C ALA A 125 -1.33 -1.51 21.68
N ILE A 126 -2.60 -1.41 22.10
CA ILE A 126 -3.61 -0.57 21.44
C ILE A 126 -3.20 0.90 21.56
N ASP A 127 -2.92 1.37 22.77
CA ASP A 127 -2.53 2.76 23.04
C ASP A 127 -1.26 3.15 22.28
N ARG A 128 -0.25 2.31 22.27
CA ARG A 128 0.99 2.53 21.53
C ARG A 128 0.74 2.66 20.01
N SER A 129 -0.15 1.87 19.47
CA SER A 129 -0.51 1.90 18.06
C SER A 129 -1.35 3.15 17.72
N GLU A 130 -2.21 3.59 18.64
CA GLU A 130 -3.05 4.78 18.47
C GLU A 130 -2.27 6.09 18.62
N GLU A 131 -1.19 6.16 19.40
CA GLU A 131 -0.35 7.34 19.52
C GLU A 131 0.10 7.89 18.15
N ARG A 132 0.46 7.00 17.22
CA ARG A 132 0.82 7.39 15.84
C ARG A 132 -0.38 7.70 14.97
N ARG A 133 -1.52 7.07 15.22
CA ARG A 133 -2.77 7.32 14.48
C ARG A 133 -3.31 8.74 14.71
N VAL A 134 -3.20 9.25 15.93
CA VAL A 134 -3.77 10.56 16.30
C VAL A 134 -2.87 11.73 15.93
N GLY A 135 -1.69 11.48 15.36
CA GLY A 135 -0.80 12.54 14.87
C GLY A 135 -0.15 13.38 15.97
N LYS A 136 -0.05 12.86 17.20
CA LYS A 136 0.67 13.54 18.29
C LYS A 136 2.13 13.82 17.89
N GLU A 137 2.77 12.91 17.15
CA GLU A 137 4.13 13.13 16.65
C GLU A 137 4.20 14.18 15.53
N CYS A 138 3.12 14.40 14.76
CA CYS A 138 3.07 15.43 13.72
C CYS A 138 2.87 16.84 14.33
N ARG A 139 2.09 16.98 15.42
CA ARG A 139 1.86 18.30 16.02
C ARG A 139 3.07 18.89 16.74
N SER A 140 3.94 18.06 17.31
CA SER A 140 5.11 18.52 18.06
C SER A 140 6.31 18.95 17.21
N ARG A 141 6.28 18.69 15.89
CA ARG A 141 7.36 19.08 14.96
C ARG A 141 7.04 20.31 14.10
N TRP A 142 5.82 20.86 14.21
CA TRP A 142 5.36 22.01 13.43
C TRP A 142 5.00 23.22 14.28
N SER A 143 5.28 23.17 15.59
CA SER A 143 5.15 24.31 16.51
C SER A 143 6.51 24.95 16.82
#